data_f323baf8fe69451c09e359fb44a05602
#
_entry.id   f323baf8fe69451c09e359fb44a05602
#
_cell.length_a   1.000
_cell.length_b   1.000
_cell.length_c   1.000
_cell.angle_alpha   90.00
_cell.angle_beta   90.00
_cell.angle_gamma   90.00
#
_symmetry.space_group_name_H-M   'P 1'
#
loop_
_entity.id
_entity.type
_entity.pdbx_description
1 polymer ?
#
loop_
_entity_poly.entity_id
_entity_poly.type
_entity_poly.pdbx_seq_one_letter_code
_entity_poly.pdbx_strand_id
1 'polypeptide(L)'
;IPPSESGYREAIVKDFEAVFTAENGYEAKTFYSLKNDEQLAAAQQFITDGVDYLLISAAETTGWDAVLQSAQENGIGVFLFDRMIAVDESLYTAAVVSDMANQGKLAVEWLKGLNLEAYNIIHIQGAMGSDAQIGRTDPLVAQVNAADNWKIVVQQTATWDEATAKQIVESVINS
;
A
#
# COMPACT_ATOMS: atom_id res chain seq x y z
N ILE A 1 5.67 7.59 0.42
CA ILE A 1 6.52 6.47 0.85
C ILE A 1 7.94 6.71 0.37
N PRO A 2 8.99 6.57 1.21
CA PRO A 2 10.38 6.82 0.84
C PRO A 2 10.93 5.79 -0.14
N PRO A 3 11.88 6.18 -1.03
CA PRO A 3 12.51 5.25 -1.97
C PRO A 3 13.24 4.09 -1.27
N SER A 4 13.73 4.32 -0.04
CA SER A 4 14.41 3.31 0.77
C SER A 4 13.51 2.17 1.29
N GLU A 5 12.18 2.27 1.14
CA GLU A 5 11.26 1.21 1.58
C GLU A 5 11.49 -0.09 0.77
N SER A 6 11.73 0.03 -0.53
CA SER A 6 11.93 -1.12 -1.42
C SER A 6 12.49 -0.72 -2.78
N GLY A 7 13.08 -1.65 -3.53
CA GLY A 7 13.52 -1.41 -4.90
C GLY A 7 12.39 -0.95 -5.84
N TYR A 8 11.16 -1.38 -5.58
CA TYR A 8 9.98 -0.91 -6.30
C TYR A 8 9.74 0.60 -6.07
N ARG A 9 9.87 1.07 -4.82
CA ARG A 9 9.76 2.50 -4.49
C ARG A 9 10.87 3.33 -5.10
N GLU A 10 12.08 2.82 -5.08
CA GLU A 10 13.22 3.47 -5.73
C GLU A 10 12.97 3.65 -7.24
N ALA A 11 12.41 2.64 -7.92
CA ALA A 11 12.07 2.74 -9.34
C ALA A 11 10.99 3.79 -9.61
N ILE A 12 9.89 3.80 -8.83
CA ILE A 12 8.83 4.82 -8.95
C ILE A 12 9.39 6.25 -8.80
N VAL A 13 10.24 6.47 -7.80
CA VAL A 13 10.83 7.80 -7.58
C VAL A 13 11.67 8.23 -8.78
N LYS A 14 12.50 7.34 -9.31
CA LYS A 14 13.30 7.62 -10.52
C LYS A 14 12.43 7.95 -11.74
N ASP A 15 11.33 7.23 -11.92
CA ASP A 15 10.39 7.49 -13.00
C ASP A 15 9.70 8.86 -12.82
N PHE A 16 9.29 9.21 -11.61
CA PHE A 16 8.69 10.51 -11.32
C PHE A 16 9.67 11.66 -11.50
N GLU A 17 10.91 11.52 -11.03
CA GLU A 17 11.98 12.51 -11.23
C GLU A 17 12.31 12.71 -12.72
N ALA A 18 12.18 11.68 -13.54
CA ALA A 18 12.38 11.78 -14.98
C ALA A 18 11.22 12.48 -15.72
N VAL A 19 9.99 12.37 -15.21
CA VAL A 19 8.78 12.91 -15.84
C VAL A 19 8.47 14.32 -15.34
N PHE A 20 8.49 14.54 -14.03
CA PHE A 20 8.08 15.79 -13.39
C PHE A 20 9.27 16.76 -13.27
N THR A 21 9.74 17.25 -14.39
CA THR A 21 10.88 18.17 -14.50
C THR A 21 10.45 19.57 -14.98
N ALA A 22 11.26 20.57 -14.70
CA ALA A 22 11.06 21.92 -15.22
C ALA A 22 11.05 21.97 -16.76
N GLU A 23 11.83 21.11 -17.43
CA GLU A 23 11.85 20.98 -18.90
C GLU A 23 10.50 20.49 -19.44
N ASN A 24 9.81 19.63 -18.68
CA ASN A 24 8.47 19.13 -18.99
C ASN A 24 7.36 20.07 -18.50
N GLY A 25 7.71 21.23 -17.93
CA GLY A 25 6.75 22.23 -17.45
C GLY A 25 6.22 22.00 -16.03
N TYR A 26 6.89 21.19 -15.22
CA TYR A 26 6.50 20.89 -13.85
C TYR A 26 7.46 21.49 -12.83
N GLU A 27 6.91 21.95 -11.71
CA GLU A 27 7.64 22.22 -10.47
C GLU A 27 7.20 21.18 -9.44
N ALA A 28 8.03 20.17 -9.20
CA ALA A 28 7.69 19.07 -8.28
C ALA A 28 8.25 19.34 -6.88
N LYS A 29 7.39 19.19 -5.88
CA LYS A 29 7.76 19.14 -4.45
C LYS A 29 7.47 17.75 -3.93
N THR A 30 8.44 17.13 -3.25
CA THR A 30 8.29 15.76 -2.75
C THR A 30 8.43 15.73 -1.23
N PHE A 31 7.64 14.83 -0.62
CA PHE A 31 7.72 14.49 0.79
C PHE A 31 7.64 12.98 0.97
N TYR A 32 8.49 12.44 1.81
CA TYR A 32 8.56 11.00 2.07
C TYR A 32 8.41 10.70 3.55
N SER A 33 7.46 9.82 3.90
CA SER A 33 7.35 9.24 5.23
C SER A 33 6.68 7.85 5.17
N LEU A 34 7.01 7.00 6.13
CA LEU A 34 6.31 5.75 6.42
C LEU A 34 5.18 5.94 7.44
N LYS A 35 5.02 7.15 7.97
CA LYS A 35 3.99 7.47 8.96
C LYS A 35 2.85 8.22 8.32
N ASN A 36 1.64 7.75 8.55
CA ASN A 36 0.43 8.31 7.96
C ASN A 36 0.17 9.75 8.41
N ASP A 37 0.35 10.04 9.69
CA ASP A 37 0.18 11.38 10.27
C ASP A 37 1.14 12.43 9.66
N GLU A 38 2.39 12.04 9.40
CA GLU A 38 3.35 12.90 8.71
C GLU A 38 2.97 13.14 7.25
N GLN A 39 2.43 12.12 6.54
CA GLN A 39 1.94 12.28 5.17
C GLN A 39 0.72 13.19 5.11
N LEU A 40 -0.24 13.04 6.02
CA LEU A 40 -1.42 13.89 6.11
C LEU A 40 -1.03 15.36 6.35
N ALA A 41 -0.11 15.60 7.27
CA ALA A 41 0.40 16.96 7.56
C ALA A 41 1.11 17.57 6.34
N ALA A 42 1.93 16.80 5.63
CA ALA A 42 2.62 17.25 4.43
C ALA A 42 1.65 17.56 3.27
N ALA A 43 0.64 16.71 3.07
CA ALA A 43 -0.40 16.97 2.06
C ALA A 43 -1.18 18.26 2.38
N GLN A 44 -1.55 18.48 3.64
CA GLN A 44 -2.19 19.74 4.06
C GLN A 44 -1.29 20.95 3.85
N GLN A 45 0.03 20.81 4.05
CA GLN A 45 0.99 21.88 3.78
C GLN A 45 1.06 22.17 2.28
N PHE A 46 1.10 21.16 1.40
CA PHE A 46 1.09 21.36 -0.04
C PHE A 46 -0.19 22.05 -0.53
N ILE A 47 -1.35 21.73 0.07
CA ILE A 47 -2.60 22.43 -0.21
C ILE A 47 -2.48 23.92 0.16
N THR A 48 -1.93 24.21 1.33
CA THR A 48 -1.69 25.59 1.80
C THR A 48 -0.70 26.34 0.92
N ASP A 49 0.30 25.65 0.39
CA ASP A 49 1.29 26.19 -0.55
C ASP A 49 0.70 26.47 -1.95
N GLY A 50 -0.52 26.00 -2.22
CA GLY A 50 -1.26 26.27 -3.45
C GLY A 50 -0.74 25.46 -4.65
N VAL A 51 -0.43 24.18 -4.45
CA VAL A 51 -0.08 23.27 -5.56
C VAL A 51 -1.30 23.03 -6.47
N ASP A 52 -1.07 22.76 -7.76
CA ASP A 52 -2.15 22.42 -8.69
C ASP A 52 -2.61 20.97 -8.56
N TYR A 53 -1.69 20.07 -8.19
CA TYR A 53 -1.94 18.63 -8.12
C TYR A 53 -1.27 17.99 -6.90
N LEU A 54 -1.94 16.99 -6.33
CA LEU A 54 -1.38 16.09 -5.33
C LEU A 54 -1.29 14.67 -5.90
N LEU A 55 -0.11 14.07 -5.86
CA LEU A 55 0.11 12.66 -6.18
C LEU A 55 0.40 11.92 -4.87
N ILE A 56 -0.45 10.97 -4.51
CA ILE A 56 -0.43 10.33 -3.19
C ILE A 56 -0.25 8.82 -3.33
N SER A 57 0.77 8.28 -2.65
CA SER A 57 0.86 6.86 -2.29
C SER A 57 0.90 6.74 -0.78
N ALA A 58 -0.22 6.37 -0.19
CA ALA A 58 -0.46 6.43 1.24
C ALA A 58 0.26 5.33 2.03
N ALA A 59 0.73 5.64 3.22
CA ALA A 59 1.25 4.65 4.17
C ALA A 59 0.11 3.76 4.69
N GLU A 60 -1.03 4.38 5.06
CA GLU A 60 -2.23 3.71 5.54
C GLU A 60 -3.45 4.17 4.75
N THR A 61 -4.52 3.36 4.78
CA THR A 61 -5.73 3.61 3.98
C THR A 61 -6.64 4.68 4.57
N THR A 62 -6.54 5.00 5.85
CA THR A 62 -7.50 5.82 6.60
C THR A 62 -7.00 7.22 6.95
N GLY A 63 -7.94 8.11 7.29
CA GLY A 63 -7.64 9.47 7.80
C GLY A 63 -7.51 10.54 6.71
N TRP A 64 -7.71 10.21 5.45
CA TRP A 64 -7.49 11.10 4.30
C TRP A 64 -8.67 12.01 3.96
N ASP A 65 -9.89 11.72 4.47
CA ASP A 65 -11.11 12.44 4.08
C ASP A 65 -10.98 13.96 4.21
N ALA A 66 -10.57 14.46 5.37
CA ALA A 66 -10.48 15.90 5.63
C ALA A 66 -9.44 16.60 4.74
N VAL A 67 -8.30 15.95 4.50
CA VAL A 67 -7.23 16.49 3.64
C VAL A 67 -7.71 16.54 2.19
N LEU A 68 -8.37 15.49 1.69
CA LEU A 68 -8.86 15.46 0.31
C LEU A 68 -10.05 16.39 0.10
N GLN A 69 -10.94 16.56 1.08
CA GLN A 69 -11.96 17.59 1.05
C GLN A 69 -11.34 18.99 0.95
N SER A 70 -10.31 19.27 1.74
CA SER A 70 -9.57 20.54 1.64
C SER A 70 -8.92 20.74 0.26
N ALA A 71 -8.34 19.69 -0.33
CA ALA A 71 -7.80 19.76 -1.69
C ALA A 71 -8.90 20.10 -2.71
N GLN A 72 -10.06 19.44 -2.63
CA GLN A 72 -11.21 19.68 -3.51
C GLN A 72 -11.73 21.11 -3.38
N GLU A 73 -11.88 21.63 -2.15
CA GLU A 73 -12.33 23.02 -1.89
C GLU A 73 -11.38 24.07 -2.47
N ASN A 74 -10.09 23.73 -2.58
CA ASN A 74 -9.07 24.59 -3.18
C ASN A 74 -8.86 24.33 -4.68
N GLY A 75 -9.66 23.44 -5.30
CA GLY A 75 -9.58 23.15 -6.73
C GLY A 75 -8.34 22.33 -7.14
N ILE A 76 -7.70 21.65 -6.21
CA ILE A 76 -6.48 20.86 -6.41
C ILE A 76 -6.85 19.47 -6.93
N GLY A 77 -6.26 19.03 -8.05
CA GLY A 77 -6.44 17.69 -8.59
C GLY A 77 -5.68 16.65 -7.75
N VAL A 78 -6.38 15.59 -7.32
CA VAL A 78 -5.79 14.51 -6.52
C VAL A 78 -5.65 13.24 -7.33
N PHE A 79 -4.45 12.67 -7.35
CA PHE A 79 -4.14 11.42 -8.03
C PHE A 79 -3.56 10.40 -7.05
N LEU A 80 -4.20 9.24 -6.97
CA LEU A 80 -3.72 8.13 -6.16
C LEU A 80 -2.89 7.19 -7.03
N PHE A 81 -1.79 6.69 -6.52
CA PHE A 81 -0.99 5.72 -7.24
C PHE A 81 -0.47 4.61 -6.33
N ASP A 82 -0.28 3.41 -6.91
CA ASP A 82 0.17 2.18 -6.26
C ASP A 82 -0.79 1.63 -5.19
N ARG A 83 -1.20 2.43 -4.21
CA ARG A 83 -2.05 2.02 -3.10
C ARG A 83 -3.34 2.83 -3.07
N MET A 84 -4.45 2.16 -2.82
CA MET A 84 -5.74 2.79 -2.61
C MET A 84 -5.87 3.32 -1.18
N ILE A 85 -6.80 4.26 -0.97
CA ILE A 85 -7.20 4.79 0.34
C ILE A 85 -8.71 4.64 0.51
N ALA A 86 -9.17 4.61 1.77
CA ALA A 86 -10.57 4.39 2.12
C ALA A 86 -11.31 5.74 2.21
N VAL A 87 -11.58 6.35 1.05
CA VAL A 87 -12.33 7.60 0.91
C VAL A 87 -13.39 7.47 -0.17
N ASP A 88 -14.33 8.41 -0.21
CA ASP A 88 -15.31 8.53 -1.30
C ASP A 88 -14.61 8.83 -2.63
N GLU A 89 -15.05 8.19 -3.72
CA GLU A 89 -14.46 8.35 -5.05
C GLU A 89 -14.52 9.77 -5.60
N SER A 90 -15.45 10.58 -5.11
CA SER A 90 -15.57 12.00 -5.48
C SER A 90 -14.42 12.87 -4.98
N LEU A 91 -13.61 12.40 -4.04
CA LEU A 91 -12.52 13.15 -3.42
C LEU A 91 -11.18 13.05 -4.17
N TYR A 92 -11.08 12.25 -5.22
CA TYR A 92 -9.88 12.18 -6.05
C TYR A 92 -10.23 12.21 -7.54
N THR A 93 -9.29 12.67 -8.35
CA THR A 93 -9.46 12.82 -9.80
C THR A 93 -9.31 11.49 -10.52
N ALA A 94 -8.29 10.71 -10.14
CA ALA A 94 -8.02 9.39 -10.69
C ALA A 94 -7.15 8.56 -9.74
N ALA A 95 -7.22 7.23 -9.92
CA ALA A 95 -6.38 6.27 -9.22
C ALA A 95 -5.73 5.29 -10.20
N VAL A 96 -4.41 5.13 -10.10
CA VAL A 96 -3.62 4.14 -10.84
C VAL A 96 -3.03 3.19 -9.82
N VAL A 97 -3.77 2.17 -9.46
CA VAL A 97 -3.49 1.27 -8.33
C VAL A 97 -3.61 -0.19 -8.74
N SER A 98 -2.99 -1.08 -7.97
CA SER A 98 -3.17 -2.52 -8.14
C SER A 98 -4.42 -3.00 -7.38
N ASP A 99 -5.12 -3.98 -7.94
CA ASP A 99 -6.20 -4.68 -7.23
C ASP A 99 -5.59 -5.68 -6.22
N MET A 100 -5.30 -5.18 -5.02
CA MET A 100 -4.65 -5.95 -3.96
C MET A 100 -5.55 -7.08 -3.43
N ALA A 101 -6.86 -6.89 -3.43
CA ALA A 101 -7.82 -7.92 -3.04
C ALA A 101 -7.84 -9.08 -4.04
N ASN A 102 -7.78 -8.76 -5.34
CA ASN A 102 -7.69 -9.80 -6.37
C ASN A 102 -6.37 -10.59 -6.28
N GLN A 103 -5.25 -9.93 -5.96
CA GLN A 103 -3.97 -10.62 -5.73
C GLN A 103 -4.09 -11.64 -4.59
N GLY A 104 -4.72 -11.26 -3.47
CA GLY A 104 -4.99 -12.17 -2.35
C GLY A 104 -5.90 -13.34 -2.76
N LYS A 105 -6.97 -13.09 -3.52
CA LYS A 105 -7.87 -14.14 -4.05
C LYS A 105 -7.11 -15.12 -4.95
N LEU A 106 -6.32 -14.63 -5.89
CA LEU A 106 -5.55 -15.48 -6.80
C LEU A 106 -4.55 -16.36 -6.05
N ALA A 107 -3.91 -15.85 -5.00
CA ALA A 107 -3.02 -16.64 -4.15
C ALA A 107 -3.76 -17.78 -3.43
N VAL A 108 -4.95 -17.50 -2.89
CA VAL A 108 -5.81 -18.52 -2.26
C VAL A 108 -6.29 -19.55 -3.28
N GLU A 109 -6.72 -19.12 -4.45
CA GLU A 109 -7.16 -20.03 -5.53
C GLU A 109 -6.01 -20.94 -5.99
N TRP A 110 -4.79 -20.40 -6.13
CA TRP A 110 -3.63 -21.19 -6.47
C TRP A 110 -3.33 -22.25 -5.41
N LEU A 111 -3.36 -21.89 -4.13
CA LEU A 111 -3.18 -22.82 -3.02
C LEU A 111 -4.26 -23.93 -3.07
N LYS A 112 -5.52 -23.60 -3.27
CA LYS A 112 -6.61 -24.58 -3.44
C LYS A 112 -6.33 -25.56 -4.56
N GLY A 113 -5.76 -25.09 -5.66
CA GLY A 113 -5.40 -25.92 -6.81
C GLY A 113 -4.34 -27.00 -6.52
N LEU A 114 -3.59 -26.87 -5.41
CA LEU A 114 -2.63 -27.89 -4.97
C LEU A 114 -3.31 -29.15 -4.39
N ASN A 115 -4.60 -29.10 -4.03
CA ASN A 115 -5.40 -30.19 -3.48
C ASN A 115 -4.73 -30.95 -2.32
N LEU A 116 -4.16 -30.19 -1.36
CA LEU A 116 -3.51 -30.75 -0.17
C LEU A 116 -4.56 -31.19 0.87
N GLU A 117 -4.25 -32.22 1.65
CA GLU A 117 -5.07 -32.65 2.78
C GLU A 117 -5.19 -31.59 3.87
N ALA A 118 -4.10 -30.85 4.13
CA ALA A 118 -4.05 -29.75 5.07
C ALA A 118 -3.15 -28.62 4.58
N TYR A 119 -3.52 -27.39 4.94
CA TYR A 119 -2.78 -26.16 4.61
C TYR A 119 -2.30 -25.50 5.89
N ASN A 120 -1.01 -25.62 6.20
CA ASN A 120 -0.37 -24.91 7.30
C ASN A 120 0.40 -23.73 6.69
N ILE A 121 -0.05 -22.51 6.96
CA ILE A 121 0.40 -21.31 6.26
C ILE A 121 1.22 -20.42 7.18
N ILE A 122 2.42 -20.07 6.74
CA ILE A 122 3.20 -18.96 7.29
C ILE A 122 2.80 -17.72 6.48
N HIS A 123 2.14 -16.78 7.12
CA HIS A 123 1.69 -15.55 6.48
C HIS A 123 2.57 -14.36 6.89
N ILE A 124 3.44 -13.93 5.98
CA ILE A 124 4.29 -12.76 6.17
C ILE A 124 3.64 -11.56 5.51
N GLN A 125 3.33 -10.55 6.33
CA GLN A 125 2.62 -9.36 5.92
C GLN A 125 3.58 -8.20 5.63
N GLY A 126 3.14 -7.27 4.78
CA GLY A 126 3.78 -5.98 4.60
C GLY A 126 3.48 -5.02 5.75
N ALA A 127 3.69 -3.71 5.52
CA ALA A 127 3.37 -2.69 6.50
C ALA A 127 1.88 -2.70 6.85
N MET A 128 1.57 -2.75 8.14
CA MET A 128 0.20 -2.82 8.65
C MET A 128 -0.61 -1.57 8.28
N GLY A 129 -1.89 -1.76 8.00
CA GLY A 129 -2.81 -0.68 7.63
C GLY A 129 -2.69 -0.21 6.16
N SER A 130 -1.71 -0.71 5.41
CA SER A 130 -1.61 -0.41 3.97
C SER A 130 -2.64 -1.20 3.16
N ASP A 131 -3.12 -0.63 2.06
CA ASP A 131 -4.02 -1.29 1.10
C ASP A 131 -3.49 -2.68 0.68
N ALA A 132 -2.21 -2.78 0.37
CA ALA A 132 -1.58 -4.03 -0.04
C ALA A 132 -1.57 -5.10 1.07
N GLN A 133 -1.40 -4.71 2.32
CA GLN A 133 -1.47 -5.65 3.45
C GLN A 133 -2.91 -6.13 3.65
N ILE A 134 -3.87 -5.23 3.70
CA ILE A 134 -5.29 -5.53 3.91
C ILE A 134 -5.81 -6.40 2.77
N GLY A 135 -5.70 -5.94 1.54
CA GLY A 135 -6.25 -6.62 0.36
C GLY A 135 -5.70 -8.03 0.16
N ARG A 136 -4.41 -8.26 0.42
CA ARG A 136 -3.81 -9.59 0.30
C ARG A 136 -4.12 -10.50 1.48
N THR A 137 -4.38 -9.95 2.67
CA THR A 137 -4.67 -10.70 3.90
C THR A 137 -6.11 -11.19 3.96
N ASP A 138 -7.07 -10.34 3.64
CA ASP A 138 -8.49 -10.61 3.86
C ASP A 138 -9.00 -11.87 3.13
N PRO A 139 -8.66 -12.14 1.86
CA PRO A 139 -9.06 -13.37 1.21
C PRO A 139 -8.49 -14.63 1.86
N LEU A 140 -7.25 -14.57 2.36
CA LEU A 140 -6.62 -15.68 3.06
C LEU A 140 -7.33 -15.96 4.40
N VAL A 141 -7.58 -14.93 5.19
CA VAL A 141 -8.29 -15.05 6.48
C VAL A 141 -9.72 -15.57 6.26
N ALA A 142 -10.42 -15.07 5.24
CA ALA A 142 -11.74 -15.57 4.89
C ALA A 142 -11.72 -17.07 4.54
N GLN A 143 -10.72 -17.53 3.78
CA GLN A 143 -10.56 -18.94 3.45
C GLN A 143 -10.25 -19.80 4.67
N VAL A 144 -9.35 -19.35 5.55
CA VAL A 144 -9.02 -20.07 6.81
C VAL A 144 -10.24 -20.21 7.70
N ASN A 145 -11.08 -19.19 7.78
CA ASN A 145 -12.32 -19.23 8.56
C ASN A 145 -13.41 -20.12 7.94
N ALA A 146 -13.33 -20.42 6.66
CA ALA A 146 -14.31 -21.20 5.90
C ALA A 146 -13.98 -22.69 5.78
N ALA A 147 -12.77 -23.14 6.16
CA ALA A 147 -12.31 -24.50 5.91
C ALA A 147 -11.42 -25.04 7.04
N ASP A 148 -11.84 -26.10 7.70
CA ASP A 148 -11.17 -26.68 8.89
C ASP A 148 -9.75 -27.20 8.61
N ASN A 149 -9.45 -27.53 7.36
CA ASN A 149 -8.13 -27.99 6.94
C ASN A 149 -7.15 -26.86 6.59
N TRP A 150 -7.54 -25.59 6.81
CA TRP A 150 -6.68 -24.41 6.61
C TRP A 150 -6.31 -23.79 7.96
N LYS A 151 -5.05 -23.50 8.16
CA LYS A 151 -4.55 -22.86 9.38
C LYS A 151 -3.40 -21.90 9.09
N ILE A 152 -3.49 -20.68 9.59
CA ILE A 152 -2.34 -19.79 9.69
C ILE A 152 -1.57 -20.17 10.96
N VAL A 153 -0.41 -20.78 10.81
CA VAL A 153 0.45 -21.22 11.91
C VAL A 153 1.31 -20.08 12.46
N VAL A 154 1.70 -19.16 11.60
CA VAL A 154 2.39 -17.92 11.95
C VAL A 154 1.88 -16.78 11.09
N GLN A 155 1.62 -15.64 11.71
CA GLN A 155 1.29 -14.39 11.02
C GLN A 155 2.08 -13.25 11.65
N GLN A 156 2.97 -12.65 10.87
CA GLN A 156 3.84 -11.55 11.30
C GLN A 156 4.06 -10.56 10.17
N THR A 157 4.25 -9.29 10.52
CA THR A 157 4.66 -8.27 9.56
C THR A 157 6.18 -8.23 9.42
N ALA A 158 6.65 -8.14 8.20
CA ALA A 158 8.03 -7.83 7.88
C ALA A 158 8.22 -6.39 7.38
N THR A 159 7.15 -5.58 7.35
CA THR A 159 7.19 -4.16 6.96
C THR A 159 7.89 -3.88 5.62
N TRP A 160 7.77 -4.82 4.67
CA TRP A 160 8.44 -4.84 3.35
C TRP A 160 9.94 -5.08 3.39
N ASP A 161 10.53 -5.38 4.57
CA ASP A 161 11.95 -5.69 4.71
C ASP A 161 12.23 -7.17 4.46
N GLU A 162 13.08 -7.44 3.46
CA GLU A 162 13.41 -8.80 3.02
C GLU A 162 14.20 -9.58 4.11
N ALA A 163 15.10 -8.91 4.83
CA ALA A 163 15.90 -9.56 5.86
C ALA A 163 15.03 -10.01 7.03
N THR A 164 14.08 -9.16 7.44
CA THR A 164 13.08 -9.47 8.47
C THR A 164 12.19 -10.63 8.03
N ALA A 165 11.69 -10.62 6.79
CA ALA A 165 10.89 -11.71 6.24
C ALA A 165 11.63 -13.04 6.28
N LYS A 166 12.91 -13.05 5.87
CA LYS A 166 13.78 -14.22 5.92
C LYS A 166 13.96 -14.74 7.35
N GLN A 167 14.23 -13.86 8.33
CA GLN A 167 14.41 -14.25 9.73
C GLN A 167 13.14 -14.88 10.32
N ILE A 168 11.96 -14.36 9.98
CA ILE A 168 10.67 -14.93 10.41
C ILE A 168 10.54 -16.35 9.89
N VAL A 169 10.79 -16.59 8.57
CA VAL A 169 10.68 -17.92 7.98
C VAL A 169 11.69 -18.89 8.61
N GLU A 170 12.97 -18.48 8.75
CA GLU A 170 14.00 -19.30 9.36
C GLU A 170 13.66 -19.70 10.80
N SER A 171 13.08 -18.80 11.59
CA SER A 171 12.68 -19.09 12.97
C SER A 171 11.57 -20.14 13.06
N VAL A 172 10.65 -20.14 12.08
CA VAL A 172 9.53 -21.09 12.04
C VAL A 172 9.95 -22.47 11.54
N ILE A 173 10.83 -22.53 10.55
CA ILE A 173 11.29 -23.81 9.96
C ILE A 173 12.21 -24.56 10.93
N ASN A 174 12.95 -23.84 11.78
CA ASN A 174 13.90 -24.43 12.72
C ASN A 174 13.28 -24.72 14.12
N SER A 175 12.00 -24.44 14.34
CA SER A 175 11.25 -24.72 15.58
C SER A 175 10.44 -26.01 15.45
#